data_f33e4e4e6d2ad42f4514795f8915130b
#
_entry.id   f33e4e4e6d2ad42f4514795f8915130b
#
_cell.length_a   1.000
_cell.length_b   1.000
_cell.length_c   1.000
_cell.angle_alpha   90.00
_cell.angle_beta   90.00
_cell.angle_gamma   90.00
#
_symmetry.space_group_name_H-M   'P 1'
#
loop_
_entity.id
_entity.type
_entity.pdbx_description
1 polymer ?
#
loop_
_entity_poly.entity_id
_entity_poly.type
_entity_poly.pdbx_seq_one_letter_code
_entity_poly.pdbx_strand_id
1 'polypeptide(L)'
;MTLDEIIKAQKSSGDVLLVRRGSFYNGFNEGAFFLGHLRHYQVKEKRLEDGTPYYQAGFPPQVLDSLLKDVDKVGGKVVEHAADG
;
A
#
# COMPACT_ATOMS: atom_id res chain seq x y z
N MET A 1 7.99 -11.11 -3.19
CA MET A 1 6.58 -11.30 -3.59
C MET A 1 6.33 -10.69 -4.95
N THR A 2 5.54 -11.37 -5.77
CA THR A 2 5.07 -10.78 -7.02
C THR A 2 3.94 -9.80 -6.75
N LEU A 3 3.65 -8.94 -7.70
CA LEU A 3 2.54 -7.98 -7.57
C LEU A 3 1.21 -8.69 -7.33
N ASP A 4 0.97 -9.80 -8.03
CA ASP A 4 -0.25 -10.58 -7.85
C ASP A 4 -0.36 -11.13 -6.43
N GLU A 5 0.73 -11.63 -5.86
CA GLU A 5 0.76 -12.12 -4.49
C GLU A 5 0.48 -10.99 -3.49
N ILE A 6 1.04 -9.81 -3.72
CA ILE A 6 0.81 -8.65 -2.86
C ILE A 6 -0.67 -8.26 -2.86
N ILE A 7 -1.27 -8.22 -4.02
CA ILE A 7 -2.69 -7.86 -4.18
C ILE A 7 -3.58 -8.87 -3.45
N LYS A 8 -3.27 -10.15 -3.59
CA LYS A 8 -4.02 -11.21 -2.91
C LYS A 8 -3.83 -11.14 -1.40
N ALA A 9 -2.61 -10.88 -0.94
CA ALA A 9 -2.32 -10.75 0.49
C ALA A 9 -3.09 -9.57 1.10
N GLN A 10 -3.15 -8.44 0.42
CA GLN A 10 -3.91 -7.29 0.88
C GLN A 10 -5.41 -7.61 0.97
N LYS A 11 -5.94 -8.31 -0.01
CA LYS A 11 -7.35 -8.68 -0.02
C LYS A 11 -7.72 -9.58 1.15
N SER A 12 -6.81 -10.45 1.57
CA SER A 12 -7.03 -11.40 2.66
C SER A 12 -6.76 -10.79 4.03
N SER A 13 -6.08 -9.63 4.08
CA SER A 13 -5.69 -9.00 5.33
C SER A 13 -6.66 -7.91 5.72
N GLY A 14 -6.93 -7.77 7.01
CA GLY A 14 -7.65 -6.62 7.55
C GLY A 14 -6.75 -5.42 7.78
N ASP A 15 -5.44 -5.58 7.60
CA ASP A 15 -4.45 -4.54 7.86
C ASP A 15 -3.98 -3.90 6.55
N VAL A 16 -3.34 -2.73 6.67
CA VAL A 16 -2.76 -2.07 5.51
C VAL A 16 -1.40 -2.70 5.21
N LEU A 17 -1.27 -3.27 4.04
CA LEU A 17 -0.04 -3.90 3.60
C LEU A 17 0.81 -2.89 2.84
N LEU A 18 1.94 -2.51 3.41
CA LEU A 18 2.90 -1.60 2.76
C LEU A 18 4.08 -2.38 2.22
N VAL A 19 4.37 -2.18 0.96
CA VAL A 19 5.45 -2.88 0.28
C VAL A 19 6.47 -1.88 -0.23
N ARG A 20 7.72 -2.02 0.19
CA ARG A 20 8.78 -1.15 -0.31
C ARG A 20 9.25 -1.67 -1.67
N ARG A 21 9.10 -0.82 -2.67
CA ARG A 21 9.55 -1.12 -4.04
C ARG A 21 10.39 0.07 -4.52
N GLY A 22 11.67 -0.17 -4.74
CA GLY A 22 12.58 0.89 -5.09
C GLY A 22 12.70 1.90 -3.95
N SER A 23 12.47 3.17 -4.26
CA SER A 23 12.60 4.27 -3.30
C SER A 23 11.30 4.63 -2.60
N PHE A 24 10.21 3.87 -2.81
CA PHE A 24 8.91 4.21 -2.27
C PHE A 24 8.27 3.03 -1.56
N TYR A 25 7.47 3.35 -0.53
CA TYR A 25 6.51 2.40 0.01
C TYR A 25 5.20 2.53 -0.76
N ASN A 26 4.54 1.41 -1.00
CA ASN A 26 3.31 1.37 -1.80
C ASN A 26 2.24 0.55 -1.10
N GLY A 27 0.99 1.05 -1.16
CA GLY A 27 -0.18 0.28 -0.80
C GLY A 27 -0.94 -0.07 -2.07
N PHE A 28 -1.67 -1.18 -2.03
CA PHE A 28 -2.40 -1.70 -3.19
C PHE A 28 -3.85 -1.94 -2.82
N ASN A 29 -4.76 -1.63 -3.74
CA ASN A 29 -6.21 -1.80 -3.57
C ASN A 29 -6.70 -1.19 -2.24
N GLU A 30 -7.18 -1.99 -1.29
CA GLU A 30 -7.69 -1.47 -0.02
C GLU A 30 -6.64 -0.64 0.71
N GLY A 31 -5.37 -1.03 0.63
CA GLY A 31 -4.27 -0.25 1.20
C GLY A 31 -4.09 1.09 0.51
N ALA A 32 -4.20 1.12 -0.82
CA ALA A 32 -4.10 2.35 -1.57
C ALA A 32 -5.25 3.30 -1.22
N PHE A 33 -6.48 2.78 -1.13
CA PHE A 33 -7.64 3.59 -0.78
C PHE A 33 -7.52 4.15 0.64
N PHE A 34 -7.02 3.34 1.56
CA PHE A 34 -6.76 3.80 2.92
C PHE A 34 -5.78 4.97 2.95
N LEU A 35 -4.68 4.87 2.22
CA LEU A 35 -3.69 5.93 2.13
C LEU A 35 -4.27 7.20 1.51
N GLY A 36 -5.06 7.05 0.47
CA GLY A 36 -5.73 8.17 -0.15
C GLY A 36 -6.70 8.87 0.78
N HIS A 37 -7.41 8.10 1.59
CA HIS A 37 -8.36 8.66 2.56
C HIS A 37 -7.63 9.33 3.74
N LEU A 38 -6.56 8.70 4.23
CA LEU A 38 -5.85 9.17 5.42
C LEU A 38 -5.06 10.45 5.16
N ARG A 39 -4.37 10.54 4.04
CA ARG A 39 -3.47 11.66 3.72
C ARG A 39 -3.65 12.23 2.32
N HIS A 40 -4.69 11.85 1.63
CA HIS A 40 -4.96 12.34 0.26
C HIS A 40 -3.84 12.01 -0.73
N TYR A 41 -3.13 10.90 -0.52
CA TYR A 41 -2.18 10.43 -1.52
C TYR A 41 -2.92 10.06 -2.80
N GLN A 42 -2.30 10.32 -3.93
CA GLN A 42 -2.92 10.01 -5.21
C GLN A 42 -3.01 8.51 -5.43
N VAL A 43 -4.23 8.03 -5.66
CA VAL A 43 -4.48 6.62 -6.00
C VAL A 43 -4.53 6.52 -7.52
N LYS A 44 -3.67 5.67 -8.08
CA LYS A 44 -3.60 5.47 -9.52
C LYS A 44 -4.16 4.10 -9.88
N GLU A 45 -4.95 4.06 -10.94
CA GLU A 45 -5.42 2.79 -11.50
C GLU A 45 -4.38 2.24 -12.46
N LYS A 46 -4.06 0.96 -12.31
CA LYS A 46 -3.15 0.24 -13.19
C LYS A 46 -3.76 -1.09 -13.55
N ARG A 47 -3.13 -1.82 -14.45
CA ARG A 47 -3.61 -3.14 -14.85
C ARG A 47 -2.49 -4.16 -14.77
N LEU A 48 -2.85 -5.37 -14.35
CA LEU A 48 -1.96 -6.52 -14.41
C LEU A 48 -1.81 -6.96 -15.87
N GLU A 49 -0.88 -7.87 -16.12
CA GLU A 49 -0.64 -8.39 -17.48
C GLU A 49 -1.88 -9.03 -18.09
N ASP A 50 -2.72 -9.65 -17.26
CA ASP A 50 -3.96 -10.28 -17.70
C ASP A 50 -5.11 -9.28 -17.87
N GLY A 51 -4.87 -7.98 -17.66
CA GLY A 51 -5.88 -6.94 -17.79
C GLY A 51 -6.67 -6.65 -16.52
N THR A 52 -6.43 -7.37 -15.43
CA THR A 52 -7.12 -7.13 -14.17
C THR A 52 -6.71 -5.78 -13.60
N PRO A 53 -7.67 -4.89 -13.29
CA PRO A 53 -7.32 -3.58 -12.72
C PRO A 53 -6.90 -3.70 -11.26
N TYR A 54 -5.95 -2.86 -10.86
CA TYR A 54 -5.60 -2.69 -9.46
C TYR A 54 -5.27 -1.22 -9.21
N TYR A 55 -5.26 -0.84 -7.94
CA TYR A 55 -5.01 0.54 -7.54
C TYR A 55 -3.76 0.59 -6.68
N GLN A 56 -3.01 1.67 -6.82
CA GLN A 56 -1.73 1.83 -6.14
C GLN A 56 -1.57 3.26 -5.66
N ALA A 57 -1.09 3.42 -4.42
CA ALA A 57 -0.66 4.70 -3.89
C ALA A 57 0.70 4.50 -3.23
N GLY A 58 1.58 5.48 -3.36
CA GLY A 58 2.93 5.38 -2.82
C GLY A 58 3.38 6.66 -2.15
N PHE A 59 4.40 6.53 -1.31
CA PHE A 59 4.99 7.67 -0.61
C PHE A 59 6.48 7.39 -0.35
N PRO A 60 7.30 8.45 -0.19
CA PRO A 60 8.72 8.25 0.08
C PRO A 60 8.96 7.77 1.52
N PRO A 61 10.05 7.01 1.76
CA PRO A 61 10.31 6.45 3.09
C PRO A 61 10.41 7.49 4.21
N GLN A 62 10.75 8.73 3.89
CA GLN A 62 10.92 9.78 4.89
C GLN A 62 9.64 10.07 5.67
N VAL A 63 8.48 9.78 5.11
CA VAL A 63 7.20 10.06 5.78
C VAL A 63 6.64 8.85 6.51
N LEU A 64 7.34 7.71 6.48
CA LEU A 64 6.83 6.47 7.06
C LEU A 64 6.51 6.61 8.54
N ASP A 65 7.41 7.17 9.33
CA ASP A 65 7.19 7.29 10.78
C ASP A 65 5.96 8.12 11.10
N SER A 66 5.78 9.26 10.43
CA SER A 66 4.61 10.09 10.68
C SER A 66 3.33 9.42 10.17
N LEU A 67 3.42 8.68 9.07
CA LEU A 67 2.28 7.93 8.56
C LEU A 67 1.85 6.85 9.54
N LEU A 68 2.80 6.11 10.12
CA LEU A 68 2.48 5.08 11.10
C LEU A 68 1.78 5.65 12.34
N LYS A 69 2.15 6.85 12.75
CA LYS A 69 1.46 7.53 13.85
C LYS A 69 0.01 7.86 13.50
N ASP A 70 -0.23 8.32 12.28
CA ASP A 70 -1.58 8.62 11.83
C ASP A 70 -2.44 7.36 11.71
N VAL A 71 -1.86 6.26 11.23
CA VAL A 71 -2.55 4.97 11.15
C VAL A 71 -2.94 4.50 12.55
N ASP A 72 -2.03 4.62 13.51
CA ASP A 72 -2.30 4.23 14.90
C ASP A 72 -3.44 5.05 15.50
N LYS A 73 -3.51 6.35 15.22
CA LYS A 73 -4.57 7.23 15.71
C LYS A 73 -5.96 6.81 15.27
N VAL A 74 -6.09 6.21 14.10
CA VAL A 74 -7.38 5.74 13.60
C VAL A 74 -7.62 4.26 13.89
N GLY A 75 -6.75 3.65 14.70
CA GLY A 75 -6.91 2.25 15.11
C GLY A 75 -6.51 1.24 14.05
N GLY A 76 -5.82 1.67 13.02
CA GLY A 76 -5.36 0.78 11.96
C GLY A 76 -4.07 0.08 12.32
N LYS A 77 -3.71 -0.90 11.49
CA LYS A 77 -2.43 -1.61 11.59
C LYS A 77 -1.77 -1.66 10.23
N VAL A 78 -0.46 -1.58 10.24
CA VAL A 78 0.35 -1.67 9.03
C VAL A 78 1.25 -2.88 9.13
N VAL A 79 1.30 -3.66 8.05
CA VAL A 79 2.25 -4.75 7.90
C VAL A 79 3.22 -4.33 6.81
N GLU A 80 4.50 -4.26 7.15
CA GLU A 80 5.54 -3.89 6.19
C GLU A 80 6.19 -5.12 5.59
N HIS A 81 6.38 -5.09 4.28
CA HIS A 81 7.14 -6.10 3.57
C HIS A 81 8.25 -5.44 2.77
N ALA A 82 9.45 -5.99 2.87
CA ALA A 82 10.52 -5.61 1.99
C ALA A 82 10.23 -6.25 0.63
N ALA A 83 10.06 -5.44 -0.37
CA ALA A 83 9.88 -5.98 -1.71
C ALA A 83 11.24 -6.28 -2.30
N ASP A 84 11.32 -7.39 -2.97
CA ASP A 84 12.46 -7.68 -3.80
C ASP A 84 12.36 -6.77 -5.01
N GLY A 85 13.28 -5.92 -5.11
CA GLY A 85 13.34 -4.89 -6.13
C GLY A 85 12.96 -5.30 -7.54
#